data_42d562214d60fdbcb5b897e258809dd6
#
_entry.id   42d562214d60fdbcb5b897e258809dd6
#
_cell.length_a   1.000
_cell.length_b   1.000
_cell.length_c   1.000
_cell.angle_alpha   90.00
_cell.angle_beta   90.00
_cell.angle_gamma   90.00
#
_symmetry.space_group_name_H-M   'P 1'
#
loop_
_entity.id
_entity.type
_entity.pdbx_description
1 polymer ?
#
loop_
_entity_poly.entity_id
_entity_poly.type
_entity_poly.pdbx_seq_one_letter_code
_entity_poly.pdbx_strand_id
1 'polypeptide(L)'
;MADQENEEAGTSQQTPAPAPVDHAATSAAEQPGKGEPGQEAGQKAGRPAKKTKKWPIAVGIVVAVLVVAGAGFFAWHEQPSFCNAVCHNPMDNYVEGYYNDASLMAATHKNADVTCLECHEAKIDQQISEGINWATGNFKTDAQGNIARVGITADKAFCASSGCHDMAVVTAATQNWGGESGVNPHSNHQGLLDCSNCHSAHGTSHMYCNTCHDWKVPQGWTGQQN
;
A
#
# COMPACT_ATOMS: atom_id res chain seq x y z
N MET A 1 37.02 -32.10 27.24
CA MET A 1 38.24 -31.32 27.02
C MET A 1 37.91 -30.24 26.07
N ALA A 2 37.94 -29.03 26.63
CA ALA A 2 38.16 -27.69 26.15
C ALA A 2 37.06 -27.14 25.21
N ASP A 3 36.10 -26.32 25.65
CA ASP A 3 36.17 -24.89 25.98
C ASP A 3 36.83 -24.03 24.88
N GLN A 4 36.01 -23.24 24.20
CA GLN A 4 36.36 -21.86 23.86
C GLN A 4 35.09 -21.03 23.62
N GLU A 5 34.77 -20.24 24.65
CA GLU A 5 33.94 -19.04 24.60
C GLU A 5 34.63 -18.02 23.70
N ASN A 6 33.87 -17.37 22.85
CA ASN A 6 34.30 -16.10 22.24
C ASN A 6 33.17 -15.08 22.32
N GLU A 7 33.23 -14.30 23.41
CA GLU A 7 32.50 -13.03 23.55
C GLU A 7 33.16 -11.99 22.66
N GLU A 8 32.43 -11.44 21.69
CA GLU A 8 32.78 -10.18 21.10
C GLU A 8 31.66 -9.14 21.36
N ALA A 9 32.02 -8.23 22.24
CA ALA A 9 31.25 -7.03 22.54
C ALA A 9 31.30 -6.06 21.37
N GLY A 10 30.19 -5.93 20.65
CA GLY A 10 29.99 -4.91 19.61
C GLY A 10 29.44 -3.62 20.20
N THR A 11 30.30 -2.61 20.29
CA THR A 11 30.04 -1.24 20.74
C THR A 11 28.95 -0.56 19.89
N SER A 12 27.85 -0.19 20.53
CA SER A 12 26.83 0.70 19.96
C SER A 12 27.35 2.12 19.86
N GLN A 13 27.53 2.60 18.65
CA GLN A 13 27.71 4.03 18.39
C GLN A 13 26.34 4.72 18.30
N GLN A 14 26.05 5.50 19.34
CA GLN A 14 24.93 6.46 19.34
C GLN A 14 25.30 7.67 18.46
N THR A 15 24.48 7.90 17.46
CA THR A 15 24.49 9.16 16.68
C THR A 15 23.69 10.21 17.43
N PRO A 16 24.21 11.41 17.68
CA PRO A 16 23.48 12.46 18.40
C PRO A 16 22.42 13.13 17.52
N ALA A 17 21.26 13.42 18.14
CA ALA A 17 20.16 14.17 17.59
C ALA A 17 20.52 15.63 17.32
N PRO A 18 19.99 16.29 16.27
CA PRO A 18 20.15 17.71 16.05
C PRO A 18 19.28 18.54 17.02
N ALA A 19 19.87 19.62 17.50
CA ALA A 19 19.28 20.58 18.44
C ALA A 19 18.19 21.45 17.77
N PRO A 20 17.23 21.99 18.55
CA PRO A 20 16.17 22.87 18.05
C PRO A 20 16.69 24.26 17.72
N VAL A 21 16.26 24.82 16.61
CA VAL A 21 16.51 26.21 16.22
C VAL A 21 15.39 27.11 16.74
N ASP A 22 15.77 28.01 17.66
CA ASP A 22 14.93 29.09 18.16
C ASP A 22 14.78 30.18 17.07
N HIS A 23 13.58 30.54 16.73
CA HIS A 23 13.30 31.78 16.03
C HIS A 23 12.69 32.78 16.99
N ALA A 24 13.56 33.72 17.41
CA ALA A 24 13.21 34.85 18.22
C ALA A 24 12.33 35.85 17.45
N ALA A 25 11.33 36.31 18.15
CA ALA A 25 10.46 37.41 17.78
C ALA A 25 11.25 38.74 17.84
N THR A 26 10.96 39.61 16.88
CA THR A 26 11.33 41.03 17.03
C THR A 26 10.07 41.87 16.82
N SER A 27 9.68 42.48 17.91
CA SER A 27 8.69 43.54 18.04
C SER A 27 9.33 44.87 17.69
N ALA A 28 8.62 45.74 16.97
CA ALA A 28 8.82 47.17 17.06
C ALA A 28 7.51 47.90 16.74
N ALA A 29 7.04 48.58 17.74
CA ALA A 29 5.99 49.59 17.69
C ALA A 29 6.57 50.93 17.23
N GLU A 30 5.81 51.72 16.56
CA GLU A 30 5.77 53.16 16.73
C GLU A 30 4.56 53.81 16.09
N GLN A 31 3.76 54.56 16.88
CA GLN A 31 2.91 55.67 16.56
C GLN A 31 3.56 56.91 17.21
N PRO A 32 3.14 58.20 16.98
CA PRO A 32 1.92 58.75 16.35
C PRO A 32 2.19 60.02 15.50
N GLY A 33 1.21 60.45 14.75
CA GLY A 33 1.20 61.78 14.12
C GLY A 33 -0.22 62.35 13.97
N LYS A 34 -0.53 63.35 14.79
CA LYS A 34 -1.75 64.18 14.77
C LYS A 34 -1.78 65.14 13.60
N GLY A 35 -2.98 65.41 13.08
CA GLY A 35 -3.24 66.55 12.21
C GLY A 35 -4.70 66.59 11.73
N GLU A 36 -5.53 67.34 12.42
CA GLU A 36 -6.81 67.92 11.94
C GLU A 36 -6.62 69.40 11.68
N PRO A 37 -7.60 70.19 11.10
CA PRO A 37 -8.88 69.91 10.43
C PRO A 37 -9.04 70.74 9.12
N GLY A 38 -10.10 70.38 8.36
CA GLY A 38 -10.56 71.25 7.25
C GLY A 38 -11.87 70.78 6.61
N GLN A 39 -12.95 71.44 6.93
CA GLN A 39 -14.31 71.53 6.34
C GLN A 39 -14.31 71.41 4.79
N GLU A 40 -15.31 70.91 4.10
CA GLU A 40 -16.76 71.20 4.03
C GLU A 40 -17.48 70.28 3.03
N ALA A 41 -18.69 69.95 3.37
CA ALA A 41 -19.90 69.84 2.59
C ALA A 41 -19.89 69.31 1.13
N GLY A 42 -20.59 68.15 1.00
CA GLY A 42 -21.04 67.61 -0.31
C GLY A 42 -21.94 66.41 -0.11
N GLN A 43 -23.17 66.60 0.40
CA GLN A 43 -24.21 65.57 0.43
C GLN A 43 -24.59 65.16 -1.00
N LYS A 44 -24.06 64.04 -1.47
CA LYS A 44 -24.70 63.22 -2.49
C LYS A 44 -25.16 61.92 -1.82
N ALA A 45 -26.49 61.80 -1.76
CA ALA A 45 -27.15 60.57 -1.29
C ALA A 45 -26.68 59.39 -2.13
N GLY A 46 -25.65 58.71 -1.66
CA GLY A 46 -25.19 57.46 -2.19
C GLY A 46 -26.19 56.35 -1.84
N ARG A 47 -26.83 55.77 -2.83
CA ARG A 47 -27.60 54.55 -2.69
C ARG A 47 -26.75 53.56 -1.88
N PRO A 48 -27.32 52.87 -0.83
CA PRO A 48 -26.59 51.88 -0.08
C PRO A 48 -26.16 50.75 -1.06
N ALA A 49 -24.88 50.63 -1.29
CA ALA A 49 -24.32 49.50 -2.01
C ALA A 49 -24.76 48.23 -1.29
N LYS A 50 -25.60 47.44 -1.93
CA LYS A 50 -25.97 46.11 -1.43
C LYS A 50 -24.66 45.33 -1.22
N LYS A 51 -24.23 45.17 0.02
CA LYS A 51 -23.13 44.31 0.39
C LYS A 51 -23.52 42.88 -0.03
N THR A 52 -23.10 42.47 -1.21
CA THR A 52 -23.28 41.10 -1.68
C THR A 52 -22.58 40.22 -0.69
N LYS A 53 -23.36 39.36 0.00
CA LYS A 53 -22.83 38.39 0.95
C LYS A 53 -21.90 37.48 0.16
N LYS A 54 -20.58 37.67 0.28
CA LYS A 54 -19.55 36.81 -0.36
C LYS A 54 -19.46 35.43 0.26
N TRP A 55 -20.22 35.20 1.34
CA TRP A 55 -20.24 33.93 2.08
C TRP A 55 -20.65 32.71 1.25
N PRO A 56 -21.70 32.75 0.37
CA PRO A 56 -22.02 31.59 -0.46
C PRO A 56 -20.91 31.23 -1.45
N ILE A 57 -20.15 32.19 -1.93
CA ILE A 57 -19.02 31.95 -2.82
C ILE A 57 -17.89 31.24 -2.02
N ALA A 58 -17.59 31.74 -0.83
CA ALA A 58 -16.58 31.12 0.03
C ALA A 58 -16.95 29.67 0.41
N VAL A 59 -18.22 29.43 0.76
CA VAL A 59 -18.72 28.08 1.02
C VAL A 59 -18.61 27.19 -0.22
N GLY A 60 -18.98 27.72 -1.39
CA GLY A 60 -18.85 26.98 -2.65
C GLY A 60 -17.40 26.57 -2.96
N ILE A 61 -16.44 27.46 -2.73
CA ILE A 61 -15.01 27.17 -2.90
C ILE A 61 -14.55 26.07 -1.90
N VAL A 62 -14.94 26.20 -0.62
CA VAL A 62 -14.57 25.19 0.40
C VAL A 62 -15.13 23.83 0.03
N VAL A 63 -16.39 23.75 -0.38
CA VAL A 63 -17.01 22.49 -0.81
C VAL A 63 -16.28 21.92 -2.04
N ALA A 64 -15.97 22.75 -3.03
CA ALA A 64 -15.24 22.31 -4.22
C ALA A 64 -13.85 21.76 -3.86
N VAL A 65 -13.13 22.43 -2.96
CA VAL A 65 -11.82 21.96 -2.47
C VAL A 65 -11.95 20.63 -1.74
N LEU A 66 -12.95 20.46 -0.89
CA LEU A 66 -13.18 19.21 -0.17
C LEU A 66 -13.54 18.05 -1.12
N VAL A 67 -14.33 18.32 -2.15
CA VAL A 67 -14.66 17.30 -3.17
C VAL A 67 -13.42 16.89 -3.95
N VAL A 68 -12.60 17.84 -4.39
CA VAL A 68 -11.36 17.55 -5.13
C VAL A 68 -10.36 16.82 -4.23
N ALA A 69 -10.20 17.25 -2.98
CA ALA A 69 -9.32 16.59 -2.02
C ALA A 69 -9.80 15.16 -1.70
N GLY A 70 -11.11 14.97 -1.52
CA GLY A 70 -11.70 13.66 -1.29
C GLY A 70 -11.52 12.71 -2.47
N ALA A 71 -11.77 13.20 -3.69
CA ALA A 71 -11.55 12.41 -4.90
C ALA A 71 -10.06 12.05 -5.10
N GLY A 72 -9.16 13.01 -4.85
CA GLY A 72 -7.72 12.78 -4.91
C GLY A 72 -7.24 11.77 -3.87
N PHE A 73 -7.76 11.88 -2.64
CA PHE A 73 -7.47 10.92 -1.58
C PHE A 73 -7.96 9.51 -1.96
N PHE A 74 -9.18 9.40 -2.47
CA PHE A 74 -9.75 8.12 -2.90
C PHE A 74 -8.91 7.49 -4.03
N ALA A 75 -8.56 8.27 -5.06
CA ALA A 75 -7.71 7.79 -6.14
C ALA A 75 -6.31 7.35 -5.66
N TRP A 76 -5.75 8.02 -4.66
CA TRP A 76 -4.48 7.62 -4.05
C TRP A 76 -4.63 6.38 -3.18
N HIS A 77 -5.75 6.23 -2.46
CA HIS A 77 -6.05 5.05 -1.64
C HIS A 77 -6.05 3.73 -2.44
N GLU A 78 -6.45 3.79 -3.71
CA GLU A 78 -6.42 2.63 -4.60
C GLU A 78 -4.98 2.24 -5.05
N GLN A 79 -3.99 3.08 -4.78
CA GLN A 79 -2.62 2.82 -5.20
C GLN A 79 -1.84 2.04 -4.12
N PRO A 80 -0.99 1.07 -4.51
CA PRO A 80 -0.15 0.35 -3.57
C PRO A 80 0.74 1.25 -2.71
N SER A 81 1.16 2.39 -3.25
CA SER A 81 1.94 3.40 -2.55
C SER A 81 1.24 4.01 -1.33
N PHE A 82 -0.11 3.97 -1.28
CA PHE A 82 -0.87 4.42 -0.12
C PHE A 82 -0.58 3.55 1.10
N CYS A 83 -0.58 2.23 0.92
CA CYS A 83 -0.35 1.28 2.01
C CYS A 83 1.01 1.50 2.67
N ASN A 84 2.04 1.73 1.86
CA ASN A 84 3.38 2.01 2.35
C ASN A 84 3.50 3.41 2.98
N ALA A 85 2.90 4.43 2.37
CA ALA A 85 2.96 5.80 2.88
C ALA A 85 2.25 5.97 4.24
N VAL A 86 1.16 5.24 4.46
CA VAL A 86 0.36 5.32 5.70
C VAL A 86 0.88 4.37 6.78
N CYS A 87 1.10 3.11 6.44
CA CYS A 87 1.47 2.07 7.41
C CYS A 87 2.97 1.69 7.37
N HIS A 88 3.78 2.43 6.63
CA HIS A 88 5.24 2.26 6.55
C HIS A 88 5.74 0.83 6.77
N ASN A 89 6.37 0.62 7.91
CA ASN A 89 7.20 -0.51 8.23
C ASN A 89 6.56 -1.88 8.01
N PRO A 90 5.36 -2.23 8.37
CA PRO A 90 4.88 -3.56 8.05
C PRO A 90 4.52 -3.76 6.57
N MET A 91 4.37 -2.68 5.78
CA MET A 91 3.96 -2.75 4.38
C MET A 91 5.12 -2.58 3.39
N ASP A 92 6.30 -2.14 3.84
CA ASP A 92 7.44 -1.83 2.98
C ASP A 92 7.82 -3.02 2.09
N ASN A 93 7.99 -4.20 2.66
CA ASN A 93 8.40 -5.41 1.92
C ASN A 93 7.35 -5.86 0.90
N TYR A 94 6.06 -5.68 1.19
CA TYR A 94 4.97 -6.06 0.29
C TYR A 94 4.90 -5.12 -0.92
N VAL A 95 5.02 -3.81 -0.68
CA VAL A 95 5.00 -2.81 -1.74
C VAL A 95 6.28 -2.89 -2.57
N GLU A 96 7.43 -3.07 -1.94
CA GLU A 96 8.70 -3.28 -2.64
C GLU A 96 8.65 -4.54 -3.52
N GLY A 97 8.19 -5.67 -2.97
CA GLY A 97 8.03 -6.91 -3.71
C GLY A 97 7.06 -6.78 -4.88
N TYR A 98 5.97 -6.06 -4.71
CA TYR A 98 5.00 -5.79 -5.78
C TYR A 98 5.63 -5.03 -6.95
N TYR A 99 6.46 -4.03 -6.67
CA TYR A 99 7.04 -3.20 -7.72
C TYR A 99 8.32 -3.79 -8.34
N ASN A 100 9.15 -4.46 -7.56
CA ASN A 100 10.55 -4.69 -7.92
C ASN A 100 10.98 -6.16 -7.90
N ASP A 101 10.20 -7.07 -7.32
CA ASP A 101 10.56 -8.49 -7.28
C ASP A 101 9.78 -9.31 -8.31
N ALA A 102 10.34 -9.45 -9.50
CA ALA A 102 9.73 -10.22 -10.60
C ALA A 102 9.56 -11.73 -10.28
N SER A 103 10.14 -12.24 -9.19
CA SER A 103 9.95 -13.62 -8.76
C SER A 103 8.62 -13.83 -8.02
N LEU A 104 7.95 -12.75 -7.62
CA LEU A 104 6.68 -12.80 -6.91
C LEU A 104 5.49 -12.76 -7.86
N MET A 105 4.45 -13.53 -7.53
CA MET A 105 3.20 -13.51 -8.29
C MET A 105 2.53 -12.13 -8.21
N ALA A 106 2.67 -11.40 -7.10
CA ALA A 106 2.18 -10.02 -6.97
C ALA A 106 2.77 -9.09 -8.04
N ALA A 107 4.06 -9.21 -8.37
CA ALA A 107 4.68 -8.43 -9.44
C ALA A 107 4.18 -8.83 -10.83
N THR A 108 3.85 -10.11 -11.03
CA THR A 108 3.20 -10.58 -12.26
C THR A 108 1.81 -9.95 -12.42
N HIS A 109 1.03 -9.89 -11.35
CA HIS A 109 -0.28 -9.24 -11.34
C HIS A 109 -0.19 -7.72 -11.56
N LYS A 110 0.83 -7.07 -11.02
CA LYS A 110 1.13 -5.66 -11.35
C LYS A 110 1.27 -5.43 -12.86
N ASN A 111 1.93 -6.34 -13.56
CA ASN A 111 2.11 -6.22 -15.01
C ASN A 111 0.80 -6.41 -15.80
N ALA A 112 -0.25 -6.91 -15.14
CA ALA A 112 -1.62 -6.98 -15.64
C ALA A 112 -2.52 -5.88 -15.04
N ASP A 113 -1.93 -4.83 -14.46
CA ASP A 113 -2.59 -3.69 -13.81
C ASP A 113 -3.47 -4.06 -12.61
N VAL A 114 -3.28 -5.25 -12.03
CA VAL A 114 -4.00 -5.69 -10.83
C VAL A 114 -3.35 -5.10 -9.58
N THR A 115 -4.11 -4.30 -8.84
CA THR A 115 -3.64 -3.63 -7.62
C THR A 115 -3.87 -4.47 -6.35
N CYS A 116 -3.37 -3.98 -5.22
CA CYS A 116 -3.50 -4.69 -3.93
C CYS A 116 -4.97 -4.90 -3.54
N LEU A 117 -5.82 -3.90 -3.75
CA LEU A 117 -7.22 -3.93 -3.32
C LEU A 117 -8.13 -4.81 -4.18
N GLU A 118 -7.65 -5.26 -5.34
CA GLU A 118 -8.38 -6.24 -6.14
C GLU A 118 -8.29 -7.66 -5.57
N CYS A 119 -7.24 -7.92 -4.78
CA CYS A 119 -7.11 -9.15 -4.00
C CYS A 119 -7.48 -8.96 -2.52
N HIS A 120 -7.18 -7.78 -1.96
CA HIS A 120 -7.46 -7.41 -0.57
C HIS A 120 -8.66 -6.47 -0.53
N GLU A 121 -9.86 -7.03 -0.34
CA GLU A 121 -11.09 -6.23 -0.30
C GLU A 121 -11.02 -5.16 0.79
N ALA A 122 -11.18 -3.90 0.37
CA ALA A 122 -11.13 -2.74 1.28
C ALA A 122 -12.42 -2.65 2.12
N LYS A 123 -12.41 -3.26 3.30
CA LYS A 123 -13.49 -3.09 4.30
C LYS A 123 -13.10 -1.96 5.25
N ILE A 124 -13.90 -0.92 5.32
CA ILE A 124 -13.60 0.30 6.08
C ILE A 124 -13.38 0.00 7.57
N ASP A 125 -14.22 -0.85 8.16
CA ASP A 125 -14.11 -1.28 9.55
C ASP A 125 -12.80 -2.05 9.83
N GLN A 126 -12.42 -2.91 8.91
CA GLN A 126 -11.16 -3.65 8.97
C GLN A 126 -9.98 -2.69 8.83
N GLN A 127 -9.97 -1.80 7.84
CA GLN A 127 -8.91 -0.81 7.63
C GLN A 127 -8.73 0.12 8.85
N ILE A 128 -9.83 0.56 9.47
CA ILE A 128 -9.76 1.35 10.71
C ILE A 128 -9.12 0.53 11.83
N SER A 129 -9.52 -0.73 11.99
CA SER A 129 -8.94 -1.63 13.00
C SER A 129 -7.45 -1.88 12.77
N GLU A 130 -7.05 -2.13 11.53
CA GLU A 130 -5.65 -2.30 11.14
C GLU A 130 -4.83 -1.03 11.38
N GLY A 131 -5.37 0.13 11.02
CA GLY A 131 -4.75 1.43 11.30
C GLY A 131 -4.56 1.70 12.80
N ILE A 132 -5.53 1.34 13.63
CA ILE A 132 -5.41 1.44 15.09
C ILE A 132 -4.34 0.46 15.60
N ASN A 133 -4.33 -0.78 15.13
CA ASN A 133 -3.33 -1.76 15.51
C ASN A 133 -1.92 -1.31 15.12
N TRP A 134 -1.75 -0.74 13.94
CA TRP A 134 -0.49 -0.15 13.52
C TRP A 134 -0.08 1.01 14.42
N ALA A 135 -0.95 1.99 14.65
CA ALA A 135 -0.66 3.18 15.46
C ALA A 135 -0.33 2.85 16.92
N THR A 136 -0.87 1.76 17.45
CA THR A 136 -0.63 1.28 18.82
C THR A 136 0.49 0.24 18.92
N GLY A 137 1.08 -0.18 17.80
CA GLY A 137 2.09 -1.24 17.77
C GLY A 137 1.53 -2.64 18.06
N ASN A 138 0.21 -2.82 17.97
CA ASN A 138 -0.47 -4.09 18.26
C ASN A 138 -0.55 -4.97 17.00
N PHE A 139 0.58 -5.25 16.40
CA PHE A 139 0.71 -6.20 15.29
C PHE A 139 1.95 -7.06 15.48
N LYS A 140 1.96 -8.25 14.86
CA LYS A 140 3.07 -9.19 14.93
C LYS A 140 3.76 -9.24 13.58
N THR A 141 5.08 -9.27 13.62
CA THR A 141 5.91 -9.50 12.44
C THR A 141 6.67 -10.82 12.59
N ASP A 142 7.03 -11.41 11.46
CA ASP A 142 7.98 -12.50 11.39
C ASP A 142 9.43 -11.98 11.57
N ALA A 143 10.40 -12.89 11.50
CA ALA A 143 11.82 -12.53 11.65
C ALA A 143 12.34 -11.61 10.52
N GLN A 144 11.63 -11.54 9.38
CA GLN A 144 11.95 -10.72 8.24
C GLN A 144 11.24 -9.34 8.30
N GLY A 145 10.41 -9.09 9.31
CA GLY A 145 9.66 -7.86 9.48
C GLY A 145 8.32 -7.82 8.74
N ASN A 146 7.91 -8.90 8.09
CA ASN A 146 6.61 -8.98 7.42
C ASN A 146 5.50 -9.16 8.44
N ILE A 147 4.31 -8.64 8.17
CA ILE A 147 3.14 -8.89 9.00
C ILE A 147 2.88 -10.41 9.06
N ALA A 148 2.75 -10.93 10.28
CA ALA A 148 2.36 -12.32 10.47
C ALA A 148 1.03 -12.57 9.75
N ARG A 149 1.02 -13.54 8.84
CA ARG A 149 -0.10 -13.82 7.92
C ARG A 149 -1.41 -13.99 8.68
N VAL A 150 -2.36 -13.11 8.42
CA VAL A 150 -3.76 -13.26 8.80
C VAL A 150 -4.50 -13.50 7.47
N GLY A 151 -4.77 -14.80 7.20
CA GLY A 151 -4.84 -15.25 5.84
C GLY A 151 -6.09 -14.95 5.05
N ILE A 152 -5.92 -14.40 3.89
CA ILE A 152 -6.76 -14.77 2.74
C ILE A 152 -6.32 -16.17 2.32
N THR A 153 -7.24 -17.14 2.33
CA THR A 153 -6.97 -18.45 1.74
C THR A 153 -7.13 -18.31 0.23
N ALA A 154 -6.04 -18.35 -0.50
CA ALA A 154 -6.05 -18.29 -1.96
C ALA A 154 -6.45 -19.65 -2.53
N ASP A 155 -7.73 -20.02 -2.35
CA ASP A 155 -8.35 -21.19 -2.92
C ASP A 155 -8.79 -20.94 -4.39
N LYS A 156 -9.34 -21.96 -5.01
CA LYS A 156 -9.86 -21.85 -6.39
C LYS A 156 -10.98 -20.82 -6.52
N ALA A 157 -11.86 -20.73 -5.52
CA ALA A 157 -12.98 -19.80 -5.54
C ALA A 157 -12.49 -18.35 -5.47
N PHE A 158 -11.48 -18.09 -4.67
CA PHE A 158 -10.86 -16.77 -4.59
C PHE A 158 -10.20 -16.35 -5.91
N CYS A 159 -9.35 -17.20 -6.47
CA CYS A 159 -8.61 -16.88 -7.70
C CYS A 159 -9.50 -16.78 -8.94
N ALA A 160 -10.61 -17.55 -8.98
CA ALA A 160 -11.59 -17.53 -10.05
C ALA A 160 -12.74 -16.53 -9.82
N SER A 161 -12.71 -15.77 -8.71
CA SER A 161 -13.73 -14.78 -8.39
C SER A 161 -13.76 -13.66 -9.43
N SER A 162 -14.97 -13.12 -9.66
CA SER A 162 -15.16 -11.96 -10.54
C SER A 162 -14.60 -12.12 -11.97
N GLY A 163 -14.39 -13.38 -12.43
CA GLY A 163 -13.87 -13.66 -13.77
C GLY A 163 -12.36 -13.44 -13.92
N CYS A 164 -11.61 -13.35 -12.82
CA CYS A 164 -10.16 -13.17 -12.88
C CYS A 164 -9.45 -14.33 -13.56
N HIS A 165 -9.64 -15.58 -13.07
CA HIS A 165 -9.07 -16.77 -13.69
C HIS A 165 -10.16 -17.76 -14.09
N ASP A 166 -10.31 -18.01 -15.38
CA ASP A 166 -11.13 -19.10 -15.89
C ASP A 166 -10.30 -20.40 -15.88
N MET A 167 -10.70 -21.35 -15.05
CA MET A 167 -9.98 -22.61 -14.90
C MET A 167 -9.96 -23.46 -16.16
N ALA A 168 -10.92 -23.32 -17.05
CA ALA A 168 -10.88 -24.00 -18.34
C ALA A 168 -9.78 -23.42 -19.24
N VAL A 169 -9.63 -22.08 -19.22
CA VAL A 169 -8.58 -21.39 -19.95
C VAL A 169 -7.22 -21.71 -19.35
N VAL A 170 -7.06 -21.64 -18.01
CA VAL A 170 -5.81 -21.97 -17.32
C VAL A 170 -5.38 -23.42 -17.62
N THR A 171 -6.30 -24.37 -17.52
CA THR A 171 -6.05 -25.78 -17.82
C THR A 171 -5.64 -26.00 -19.27
N ALA A 172 -6.29 -25.31 -20.21
CA ALA A 172 -5.94 -25.42 -21.63
C ALA A 172 -4.56 -24.80 -21.94
N ALA A 173 -4.25 -23.67 -21.33
CA ALA A 173 -2.97 -22.95 -21.53
C ALA A 173 -1.76 -23.71 -20.98
N THR A 174 -1.97 -24.58 -19.98
CA THR A 174 -0.90 -25.34 -19.32
C THR A 174 -0.82 -26.79 -19.76
N GLN A 175 -1.46 -27.15 -20.87
CA GLN A 175 -1.38 -28.46 -21.46
C GLN A 175 0.07 -28.79 -21.89
N ASN A 176 0.56 -29.99 -21.53
CA ASN A 176 1.94 -30.42 -21.78
C ASN A 176 3.00 -29.47 -21.17
N TRP A 177 2.71 -28.95 -20.00
CA TRP A 177 3.57 -28.04 -19.30
C TRP A 177 4.92 -28.72 -18.91
N GLY A 178 6.00 -27.97 -18.98
CA GLY A 178 7.33 -28.51 -18.76
C GLY A 178 7.89 -29.31 -19.94
N GLY A 179 7.19 -29.32 -21.10
CA GLY A 179 7.60 -30.05 -22.28
C GLY A 179 7.31 -31.56 -22.24
N GLU A 180 6.59 -32.02 -21.21
CA GLU A 180 6.19 -33.42 -21.07
C GLU A 180 4.76 -33.64 -21.55
N SER A 181 4.59 -34.56 -22.50
CA SER A 181 3.27 -34.89 -23.05
C SER A 181 2.35 -35.46 -21.97
N GLY A 182 1.16 -34.90 -21.87
CA GLY A 182 0.14 -35.32 -20.91
C GLY A 182 0.30 -34.75 -19.50
N VAL A 183 1.34 -34.00 -19.21
CA VAL A 183 1.49 -33.30 -17.93
C VAL A 183 0.74 -31.99 -17.96
N ASN A 184 -0.16 -31.82 -17.00
CA ASN A 184 -0.87 -30.56 -16.77
C ASN A 184 -1.07 -30.34 -15.26
N PRO A 185 -0.38 -29.37 -14.66
CA PRO A 185 -0.46 -29.11 -13.23
C PRO A 185 -1.86 -28.69 -12.76
N HIS A 186 -2.67 -28.09 -13.64
CA HIS A 186 -4.02 -27.65 -13.34
C HIS A 186 -5.12 -28.70 -13.64
N SER A 187 -4.72 -29.83 -14.22
CA SER A 187 -5.57 -31.03 -14.39
C SER A 187 -4.93 -32.21 -13.65
N ASN A 188 -4.50 -31.96 -12.43
CA ASN A 188 -3.77 -32.96 -11.64
C ASN A 188 -4.70 -34.03 -11.07
N HIS A 189 -4.12 -35.21 -10.78
CA HIS A 189 -4.83 -36.35 -10.23
C HIS A 189 -5.28 -36.19 -8.77
N GLN A 190 -4.74 -35.19 -8.06
CA GLN A 190 -5.13 -34.91 -6.67
C GLN A 190 -6.50 -34.24 -6.59
N GLY A 191 -6.89 -33.49 -7.62
CA GLY A 191 -8.21 -32.89 -7.74
C GLY A 191 -8.57 -31.81 -6.70
N LEU A 192 -7.90 -31.83 -5.55
CA LEU A 192 -8.20 -31.03 -4.37
C LEU A 192 -7.17 -29.95 -4.06
N LEU A 193 -6.16 -29.79 -4.90
CA LEU A 193 -5.12 -28.77 -4.69
C LEU A 193 -5.70 -27.38 -4.95
N ASP A 194 -5.52 -26.52 -3.98
CA ASP A 194 -5.79 -25.09 -4.12
C ASP A 194 -4.64 -24.37 -4.83
N CYS A 195 -4.91 -23.18 -5.36
CA CYS A 195 -3.91 -22.39 -6.06
C CYS A 195 -2.70 -22.09 -5.16
N SER A 196 -2.96 -21.84 -3.88
CA SER A 196 -1.95 -21.57 -2.86
C SER A 196 -1.02 -22.75 -2.53
N ASN A 197 -1.33 -23.96 -2.97
CA ASN A 197 -0.40 -25.08 -2.83
C ASN A 197 0.87 -24.87 -3.68
N CYS A 198 0.76 -24.16 -4.79
CA CYS A 198 1.88 -23.87 -5.69
C CYS A 198 2.19 -22.38 -5.77
N HIS A 199 1.16 -21.54 -5.86
CA HIS A 199 1.27 -20.11 -6.10
C HIS A 199 1.27 -19.32 -4.80
N SER A 200 2.25 -18.41 -4.64
CA SER A 200 2.33 -17.50 -3.51
C SER A 200 2.41 -16.06 -4.02
N ALA A 201 1.48 -15.19 -3.58
CA ALA A 201 1.46 -13.80 -4.01
C ALA A 201 2.67 -13.00 -3.49
N HIS A 202 3.00 -13.20 -2.20
CA HIS A 202 4.02 -12.44 -1.47
C HIS A 202 5.19 -13.30 -0.98
N GLY A 203 5.38 -14.44 -1.57
CA GLY A 203 6.47 -15.36 -1.26
C GLY A 203 6.84 -16.17 -2.48
N THR A 204 7.90 -16.94 -2.35
CA THR A 204 8.34 -17.81 -3.44
C THR A 204 7.30 -18.90 -3.71
N SER A 205 6.84 -18.98 -4.94
CA SER A 205 6.00 -20.07 -5.43
C SER A 205 6.84 -21.34 -5.57
N HIS A 206 6.24 -22.52 -5.46
CA HIS A 206 6.96 -23.78 -5.59
C HIS A 206 6.10 -24.81 -6.31
N MET A 207 6.76 -25.72 -7.00
CA MET A 207 6.08 -26.80 -7.69
C MET A 207 5.70 -27.93 -6.70
N TYR A 208 4.45 -27.92 -6.23
CA TYR A 208 3.99 -28.93 -5.27
C TYR A 208 4.17 -30.36 -5.77
N CYS A 209 4.01 -30.59 -7.07
CA CYS A 209 4.17 -31.92 -7.66
C CYS A 209 5.56 -32.52 -7.44
N ASN A 210 6.59 -31.68 -7.30
CA ASN A 210 7.97 -32.10 -7.07
C ASN A 210 8.22 -32.64 -5.65
N THR A 211 7.21 -32.64 -4.79
CA THR A 211 7.27 -33.42 -3.54
C THR A 211 7.28 -34.94 -3.79
N CYS A 212 6.78 -35.37 -4.95
CA CYS A 212 6.71 -36.78 -5.34
C CYS A 212 7.28 -37.05 -6.74
N HIS A 213 7.34 -36.06 -7.61
CA HIS A 213 7.81 -36.16 -8.99
C HIS A 213 9.06 -35.30 -9.18
N ASP A 214 9.89 -35.63 -10.15
CA ASP A 214 11.03 -34.83 -10.56
C ASP A 214 10.74 -34.18 -11.92
N TRP A 215 9.83 -33.22 -11.91
CA TRP A 215 9.44 -32.52 -13.14
C TRP A 215 10.29 -31.27 -13.33
N LYS A 216 10.69 -31.04 -14.55
CA LYS A 216 11.36 -29.80 -14.95
C LYS A 216 10.35 -28.68 -14.94
N VAL A 217 10.70 -27.64 -14.22
CA VAL A 217 9.92 -26.41 -14.21
C VAL A 217 10.18 -25.65 -15.50
N PRO A 218 9.16 -25.25 -16.26
CA PRO A 218 9.36 -24.59 -17.54
C PRO A 218 9.93 -23.18 -17.39
N GLN A 219 10.48 -22.69 -18.49
CA GLN A 219 10.93 -21.31 -18.56
C GLN A 219 9.73 -20.37 -18.35
N GLY A 220 9.93 -19.34 -17.53
CA GLY A 220 8.90 -18.37 -17.16
C GLY A 220 8.15 -18.70 -15.85
N TRP A 221 8.46 -19.83 -15.21
CA TRP A 221 8.01 -20.05 -13.83
C TRP A 221 8.72 -19.08 -12.88
N THR A 222 7.95 -18.30 -12.14
CA THR A 222 8.47 -17.30 -11.18
C THR A 222 8.70 -17.87 -9.78
N GLY A 223 8.69 -19.17 -9.64
CA GLY A 223 8.87 -19.85 -8.37
C GLY A 223 10.21 -20.57 -8.23
N GLN A 224 10.38 -21.23 -7.10
CA GLN A 224 11.56 -22.05 -6.82
C GLN A 224 11.58 -23.24 -7.77
N GLN A 225 12.73 -23.44 -8.40
CA GLN A 225 13.06 -24.67 -9.08
C GLN A 225 13.76 -25.57 -8.06
N ASN A 226 13.16 -26.71 -7.76
CA ASN A 226 13.76 -27.69 -6.85
C ASN A 226 14.88 -28.44 -7.55
#